data_60f2990f2ed62b994e69c55fd40047ed
#
_entry.id   60f2990f2ed62b994e69c55fd40047ed
#
_cell.length_a   1.000
_cell.length_b   1.000
_cell.length_c   1.000
_cell.angle_alpha   90.00
_cell.angle_beta   90.00
_cell.angle_gamma   90.00
#
_symmetry.space_group_name_H-M   'P 1'
#
loop_
_entity.id
_entity.type
_entity.pdbx_description
1 polymer ?
#
loop_
_entity_poly.entity_id
_entity_poly.type
_entity_poly.pdbx_seq_one_letter_code
_entity_poly.pdbx_strand_id
1 'polypeptide(L)'
;PAGSSAFVNTGSGSLRLGGTVTFNVLNDPSTAVIAGTLELNGATRTFAVNDSVAAGAAIDLDVPALISGAAGFGITKTGSGAMRLSGANTFDGPTTVTGTLLLMNTQALGVPTASRTLTVNGASSLVLDGVGIGSANFPLSLNGSGNTLLGPISGALVNMAGNNTVAGAIALAAASQIASLKPGNKLTLAGNITGATFGLTLYGDGDAELGGALGTTSGTLTKYGSGTLTL
;
A
#
# COMPACT_ATOMS: atom_id res chain seq x y z
N PRO A 1 -9.81 3.51 -31.10
CA PRO A 1 -10.96 3.15 -30.29
C PRO A 1 -10.55 3.31 -28.84
N ALA A 2 -11.37 4.04 -28.05
CA ALA A 2 -11.20 4.04 -26.62
C ALA A 2 -11.23 2.58 -26.15
N GLY A 3 -10.16 2.11 -25.52
CA GLY A 3 -10.03 0.74 -25.07
C GLY A 3 -11.15 0.44 -24.07
N SER A 4 -11.76 -0.71 -24.19
CA SER A 4 -12.67 -1.20 -23.16
C SER A 4 -11.83 -1.74 -22.02
N SER A 5 -12.07 -1.27 -20.78
CA SER A 5 -11.39 -1.79 -19.58
C SER A 5 -11.50 -3.32 -19.54
N ALA A 6 -10.39 -4.00 -19.30
CA ALA A 6 -10.43 -5.43 -19.02
C ALA A 6 -11.23 -5.65 -17.72
N PHE A 7 -12.27 -6.47 -17.78
CA PHE A 7 -13.16 -6.71 -16.65
C PHE A 7 -13.33 -8.20 -16.41
N VAL A 8 -12.96 -8.66 -15.22
CA VAL A 8 -13.20 -10.01 -14.73
C VAL A 8 -14.16 -9.92 -13.55
N ASN A 9 -15.26 -10.66 -13.61
CA ASN A 9 -16.21 -10.76 -12.49
C ASN A 9 -16.61 -12.22 -12.30
N THR A 10 -16.39 -12.72 -11.11
CA THR A 10 -16.70 -14.13 -10.78
C THR A 10 -18.18 -14.35 -10.46
N GLY A 11 -19.00 -13.28 -10.37
CA GLY A 11 -20.39 -13.38 -9.93
C GLY A 11 -20.49 -14.01 -8.54
N SER A 12 -21.31 -15.03 -8.39
CA SER A 12 -21.43 -15.81 -7.14
C SER A 12 -20.38 -16.92 -6.99
N GLY A 13 -19.54 -17.12 -7.99
CA GLY A 13 -18.44 -18.08 -7.95
C GLY A 13 -17.16 -17.52 -7.37
N SER A 14 -16.12 -18.33 -7.44
CA SER A 14 -14.76 -17.97 -6.98
C SER A 14 -13.74 -18.30 -8.07
N LEU A 15 -12.82 -17.39 -8.33
CA LEU A 15 -11.67 -17.63 -9.20
C LEU A 15 -10.49 -18.11 -8.35
N ARG A 16 -10.09 -19.35 -8.54
CA ARG A 16 -8.90 -19.93 -7.87
C ARG A 16 -7.65 -19.60 -8.67
N LEU A 17 -6.74 -18.86 -8.05
CA LEU A 17 -5.52 -18.43 -8.71
C LEU A 17 -4.51 -19.59 -8.78
N GLY A 18 -4.16 -20.03 -9.98
CA GLY A 18 -3.13 -21.04 -10.21
C GLY A 18 -1.71 -20.48 -10.38
N GLY A 19 -1.58 -19.16 -10.60
CA GLY A 19 -0.31 -18.49 -10.90
C GLY A 19 -0.35 -17.00 -10.66
N THR A 20 0.52 -16.29 -11.37
CA THR A 20 0.60 -14.82 -11.36
C THR A 20 -0.56 -14.21 -12.12
N VAL A 21 -1.17 -13.16 -11.54
CA VAL A 21 -2.05 -12.25 -12.25
C VAL A 21 -1.19 -11.17 -12.90
N THR A 22 -1.26 -11.02 -14.21
CA THR A 22 -0.44 -10.05 -14.94
C THR A 22 -1.31 -9.01 -15.63
N PHE A 23 -1.04 -7.73 -15.34
CA PHE A 23 -1.48 -6.59 -16.13
C PHE A 23 -0.30 -6.15 -17.00
N ASN A 24 -0.44 -6.29 -18.31
CA ASN A 24 0.60 -5.89 -19.25
C ASN A 24 0.51 -4.40 -19.59
N VAL A 25 1.64 -3.83 -19.97
CA VAL A 25 1.71 -2.44 -20.43
C VAL A 25 0.84 -2.28 -21.68
N LEU A 26 -0.15 -1.41 -21.59
CA LEU A 26 -1.03 -1.02 -22.68
C LEU A 26 -1.02 0.51 -22.78
N ASN A 27 -1.16 1.02 -24.00
CA ASN A 27 -1.42 2.45 -24.21
C ASN A 27 -2.93 2.71 -24.07
N ASP A 28 -3.48 2.39 -22.89
CA ASP A 28 -4.90 2.51 -22.57
C ASP A 28 -5.03 3.18 -21.19
N PRO A 29 -5.73 4.32 -21.08
CA PRO A 29 -5.94 4.99 -19.81
C PRO A 29 -6.96 4.28 -18.90
N SER A 30 -7.59 3.22 -19.38
CA SER A 30 -8.63 2.50 -18.63
C SER A 30 -8.04 1.61 -17.56
N THR A 31 -8.63 1.62 -16.38
CA THR A 31 -8.31 0.70 -15.28
C THR A 31 -8.87 -0.70 -15.57
N ALA A 32 -8.04 -1.72 -15.50
CA ALA A 32 -8.52 -3.11 -15.47
C ALA A 32 -9.16 -3.41 -14.12
N VAL A 33 -10.21 -4.26 -14.10
CA VAL A 33 -10.96 -4.56 -12.87
C VAL A 33 -11.10 -6.06 -12.66
N ILE A 34 -10.87 -6.51 -11.41
CA ILE A 34 -11.17 -7.87 -10.99
C ILE A 34 -12.14 -7.80 -9.80
N ALA A 35 -13.40 -8.22 -10.02
CA ALA A 35 -14.48 -8.19 -9.05
C ALA A 35 -14.94 -9.61 -8.66
N GLY A 36 -15.71 -9.72 -7.57
CA GLY A 36 -16.24 -10.98 -7.06
C GLY A 36 -15.34 -11.60 -5.99
N THR A 37 -14.98 -12.87 -6.11
CA THR A 37 -14.14 -13.58 -5.14
C THR A 37 -12.91 -14.20 -5.79
N LEU A 38 -11.73 -13.97 -5.21
CA LEU A 38 -10.46 -14.57 -5.58
C LEU A 38 -9.96 -15.49 -4.45
N GLU A 39 -9.57 -16.70 -4.77
CA GLU A 39 -8.88 -17.60 -3.83
C GLU A 39 -7.40 -17.70 -4.18
N LEU A 40 -6.53 -17.50 -3.18
CA LEU A 40 -5.07 -17.64 -3.34
C LEU A 40 -4.63 -19.09 -3.60
N ASN A 41 -5.53 -20.07 -3.35
CA ASN A 41 -5.33 -21.47 -3.69
C ASN A 41 -4.02 -22.07 -3.19
N GLY A 42 -3.77 -21.92 -1.88
CA GLY A 42 -2.67 -22.54 -1.16
C GLY A 42 -1.26 -22.02 -1.52
N ALA A 43 -1.14 -20.77 -1.99
CA ALA A 43 0.14 -20.12 -2.23
C ALA A 43 0.02 -18.59 -2.16
N THR A 44 1.10 -17.91 -1.76
CA THR A 44 1.22 -16.46 -1.95
C THR A 44 1.20 -16.14 -3.44
N ARG A 45 0.32 -15.23 -3.87
CA ARG A 45 0.14 -14.90 -5.29
C ARG A 45 0.75 -13.58 -5.66
N THR A 46 1.33 -13.56 -6.85
CA THR A 46 1.90 -12.34 -7.42
C THR A 46 0.88 -11.65 -8.32
N PHE A 47 0.74 -10.33 -8.12
CA PHE A 47 0.07 -9.41 -9.03
C PHE A 47 1.15 -8.56 -9.69
N ALA A 48 1.50 -8.91 -10.92
CA ALA A 48 2.47 -8.18 -11.73
C ALA A 48 1.72 -7.09 -12.51
N VAL A 49 1.76 -5.87 -11.98
CA VAL A 49 1.04 -4.71 -12.53
C VAL A 49 2.04 -3.73 -13.09
N ASN A 50 2.16 -3.68 -14.40
CA ASN A 50 2.98 -2.74 -15.11
C ASN A 50 2.23 -1.43 -15.34
N ASP A 51 2.96 -0.32 -15.36
CA ASP A 51 2.41 1.01 -15.55
C ASP A 51 1.94 1.21 -17.01
N SER A 52 0.72 1.68 -17.19
CA SER A 52 0.22 2.07 -18.50
C SER A 52 0.92 3.34 -18.97
N VAL A 53 1.38 3.34 -20.22
CA VAL A 53 2.02 4.51 -20.83
C VAL A 53 1.00 5.57 -21.28
N ALA A 54 -0.30 5.30 -21.14
CA ALA A 54 -1.34 6.24 -21.52
C ALA A 54 -1.45 7.39 -20.50
N ALA A 55 -1.54 8.61 -20.99
CA ALA A 55 -1.79 9.76 -20.13
C ALA A 55 -3.12 9.61 -19.39
N GLY A 56 -3.11 9.81 -18.06
CA GLY A 56 -4.30 9.73 -17.21
C GLY A 56 -4.59 8.35 -16.59
N ALA A 57 -3.80 7.33 -16.88
CA ALA A 57 -3.91 6.03 -16.22
C ALA A 57 -3.33 6.11 -14.79
N ALA A 58 -4.13 6.59 -13.83
CA ALA A 58 -3.69 6.72 -12.45
C ALA A 58 -3.69 5.37 -11.70
N ILE A 59 -4.60 4.46 -12.05
CA ILE A 59 -4.72 3.10 -11.49
C ILE A 59 -4.77 2.12 -12.65
N ASP A 60 -3.83 1.20 -12.70
CA ASP A 60 -3.74 0.19 -13.76
C ASP A 60 -4.64 -1.01 -13.47
N LEU A 61 -4.69 -1.46 -12.22
CA LEU A 61 -5.50 -2.59 -11.79
C LEU A 61 -6.29 -2.25 -10.52
N ASP A 62 -7.61 -2.33 -10.59
CA ASP A 62 -8.49 -2.27 -9.43
C ASP A 62 -9.00 -3.66 -9.05
N VAL A 63 -8.90 -4.02 -7.78
CA VAL A 63 -9.35 -5.31 -7.24
C VAL A 63 -10.36 -5.07 -6.11
N PRO A 64 -11.64 -4.79 -6.46
CA PRO A 64 -12.73 -4.77 -5.48
C PRO A 64 -13.14 -6.17 -5.01
N ALA A 65 -12.60 -7.23 -5.64
CA ALA A 65 -12.86 -8.60 -5.22
C ALA A 65 -12.46 -8.84 -3.76
N LEU A 66 -13.20 -9.73 -3.07
CA LEU A 66 -12.74 -10.34 -1.84
C LEU A 66 -11.61 -11.33 -2.17
N ILE A 67 -10.41 -11.09 -1.65
CA ILE A 67 -9.28 -12.02 -1.74
C ILE A 67 -9.25 -12.87 -0.48
N SER A 68 -9.38 -14.19 -0.64
CA SER A 68 -9.29 -15.17 0.43
C SER A 68 -8.12 -16.12 0.23
N GLY A 69 -7.64 -16.75 1.29
CA GLY A 69 -6.54 -17.73 1.20
C GLY A 69 -6.52 -18.65 2.42
N ALA A 70 -5.85 -19.78 2.29
CA ALA A 70 -5.50 -20.60 3.43
C ALA A 70 -4.47 -19.86 4.30
N ALA A 71 -4.37 -20.26 5.59
CA ALA A 71 -3.48 -19.62 6.56
C ALA A 71 -2.03 -19.53 6.08
N GLY A 72 -1.43 -18.36 6.26
CA GLY A 72 -0.04 -18.05 5.94
C GLY A 72 0.24 -17.63 4.50
N PHE A 73 -0.76 -17.61 3.61
CA PHE A 73 -0.58 -17.14 2.24
C PHE A 73 -1.10 -15.73 2.04
N GLY A 74 -0.34 -14.92 1.32
CA GLY A 74 -0.61 -13.51 1.09
C GLY A 74 -0.45 -13.10 -0.36
N ILE A 75 -0.10 -11.85 -0.57
CA ILE A 75 0.06 -11.28 -1.90
C ILE A 75 1.42 -10.60 -2.08
N THR A 76 1.94 -10.67 -3.29
CA THR A 76 3.10 -9.90 -3.74
C THR A 76 2.67 -9.03 -4.91
N LYS A 77 2.67 -7.71 -4.74
CA LYS A 77 2.48 -6.77 -5.84
C LYS A 77 3.85 -6.46 -6.43
N THR A 78 4.00 -6.66 -7.76
CA THR A 78 5.21 -6.33 -8.51
C THR A 78 4.87 -5.43 -9.71
N GLY A 79 5.89 -4.89 -10.37
CA GLY A 79 5.76 -3.95 -11.49
C GLY A 79 5.57 -2.51 -11.04
N SER A 80 5.81 -1.57 -11.96
CA SER A 80 5.81 -0.11 -11.69
C SER A 80 4.42 0.50 -11.56
N GLY A 81 3.39 -0.13 -12.11
CA GLY A 81 2.02 0.37 -12.12
C GLY A 81 1.34 0.39 -10.76
N ALA A 82 0.20 1.07 -10.69
CA ALA A 82 -0.61 1.17 -9.49
C ALA A 82 -1.68 0.08 -9.43
N MET A 83 -1.71 -0.64 -8.31
CA MET A 83 -2.78 -1.57 -7.97
C MET A 83 -3.61 -1.00 -6.82
N ARG A 84 -4.94 -1.07 -6.93
CA ARG A 84 -5.87 -0.67 -5.87
C ARG A 84 -6.54 -1.91 -5.27
N LEU A 85 -6.57 -1.98 -3.94
CA LEU A 85 -7.33 -2.96 -3.19
C LEU A 85 -8.48 -2.25 -2.48
N SER A 86 -9.70 -2.51 -2.91
CA SER A 86 -10.92 -1.96 -2.33
C SER A 86 -11.85 -3.01 -1.72
N GLY A 87 -11.54 -4.30 -1.89
CA GLY A 87 -12.25 -5.42 -1.28
C GLY A 87 -11.93 -5.61 0.21
N ALA A 88 -12.90 -6.17 0.95
CA ALA A 88 -12.70 -6.62 2.32
C ALA A 88 -12.07 -8.03 2.31
N ASN A 89 -10.76 -8.09 2.32
CA ASN A 89 -9.99 -9.31 2.17
C ASN A 89 -9.90 -10.13 3.45
N THR A 90 -9.69 -11.43 3.32
CA THR A 90 -9.61 -12.37 4.46
C THR A 90 -8.34 -13.22 4.49
N PHE A 91 -7.42 -13.03 3.54
CA PHE A 91 -6.10 -13.69 3.62
C PHE A 91 -5.30 -13.19 4.83
N ASP A 92 -4.40 -13.99 5.37
CA ASP A 92 -3.64 -13.69 6.58
C ASP A 92 -2.12 -13.82 6.43
N GLY A 93 -1.63 -14.04 5.22
CA GLY A 93 -0.20 -14.12 4.92
C GLY A 93 0.44 -12.76 4.61
N PRO A 94 1.75 -12.75 4.35
CA PRO A 94 2.53 -11.52 4.12
C PRO A 94 2.07 -10.75 2.88
N THR A 95 2.29 -9.44 2.92
CA THR A 95 2.11 -8.57 1.75
C THR A 95 3.43 -7.89 1.41
N THR A 96 3.88 -8.05 0.17
CA THR A 96 5.07 -7.36 -0.35
C THR A 96 4.69 -6.42 -1.48
N VAL A 97 5.20 -5.19 -1.43
CA VAL A 97 4.88 -4.13 -2.38
C VAL A 97 6.13 -3.71 -3.14
N THR A 98 6.09 -3.83 -4.47
CA THR A 98 7.00 -3.21 -5.41
C THR A 98 6.17 -2.41 -6.43
N GLY A 99 6.46 -1.12 -6.60
CA GLY A 99 5.61 -0.15 -7.29
C GLY A 99 4.59 0.48 -6.35
N THR A 100 3.34 0.67 -6.76
CA THR A 100 2.32 1.35 -5.96
C THR A 100 1.18 0.42 -5.58
N LEU A 101 0.87 0.35 -4.29
CA LEU A 101 -0.31 -0.31 -3.75
C LEU A 101 -1.19 0.69 -3.01
N LEU A 102 -2.40 0.93 -3.54
CA LEU A 102 -3.40 1.82 -2.94
C LEU A 102 -4.45 1.00 -2.17
N LEU A 103 -4.72 1.39 -0.94
CA LEU A 103 -5.72 0.78 -0.08
C LEU A 103 -6.94 1.69 0.07
N MET A 104 -8.14 1.15 -0.20
CA MET A 104 -9.42 1.85 -0.04
C MET A 104 -10.41 1.08 0.85
N ASN A 105 -9.94 0.12 1.62
CA ASN A 105 -10.74 -0.63 2.58
C ASN A 105 -9.90 -0.92 3.82
N THR A 106 -10.47 -0.82 5.00
CA THR A 106 -9.78 -1.12 6.27
C THR A 106 -9.30 -2.56 6.36
N GLN A 107 -9.94 -3.47 5.62
CA GLN A 107 -9.57 -4.87 5.49
C GLN A 107 -8.86 -5.18 4.16
N ALA A 108 -8.40 -4.16 3.40
CA ALA A 108 -7.75 -4.38 2.11
C ALA A 108 -6.54 -5.31 2.19
N LEU A 109 -5.84 -5.30 3.32
CA LEU A 109 -4.72 -6.21 3.58
C LEU A 109 -5.11 -7.54 4.23
N GLY A 110 -6.41 -7.83 4.39
CA GLY A 110 -6.91 -9.06 4.99
C GLY A 110 -6.87 -9.08 6.51
N VAL A 111 -6.84 -10.26 7.12
CA VAL A 111 -6.90 -10.43 8.56
C VAL A 111 -5.55 -10.15 9.21
N PRO A 112 -5.48 -9.29 10.25
CA PRO A 112 -4.23 -9.01 10.94
C PRO A 112 -3.78 -10.19 11.79
N THR A 113 -2.54 -10.60 11.64
CA THR A 113 -1.87 -11.56 12.51
C THR A 113 -0.48 -11.03 12.89
N ALA A 114 -0.05 -11.25 14.13
CA ALA A 114 1.22 -10.72 14.64
C ALA A 114 2.47 -11.25 13.91
N SER A 115 2.36 -12.39 13.26
CA SER A 115 3.46 -13.02 12.51
C SER A 115 3.57 -12.55 11.06
N ARG A 116 2.65 -11.73 10.62
CA ARG A 116 2.56 -11.26 9.24
C ARG A 116 3.32 -9.96 9.06
N THR A 117 4.09 -9.86 7.99
CA THR A 117 4.82 -8.64 7.63
C THR A 117 4.20 -7.96 6.40
N LEU A 118 4.17 -6.64 6.45
CA LEU A 118 3.89 -5.79 5.29
C LEU A 118 5.21 -5.12 4.89
N THR A 119 5.74 -5.47 3.73
CA THR A 119 7.03 -4.96 3.25
C THR A 119 6.83 -4.04 2.06
N VAL A 120 7.33 -2.82 2.15
CA VAL A 120 7.39 -1.87 1.04
C VAL A 120 8.84 -1.76 0.59
N ASN A 121 9.13 -2.23 -0.61
CA ASN A 121 10.47 -2.23 -1.19
C ASN A 121 10.92 -0.82 -1.62
N GLY A 122 12.21 -0.65 -1.90
CA GLY A 122 12.74 0.63 -2.39
C GLY A 122 12.02 1.10 -3.66
N ALA A 123 11.86 2.42 -3.80
CA ALA A 123 11.10 3.07 -4.87
C ALA A 123 9.65 2.57 -5.03
N SER A 124 9.02 2.18 -3.92
CA SER A 124 7.64 1.68 -3.88
C SER A 124 6.81 2.43 -2.85
N SER A 125 5.51 2.52 -3.07
CA SER A 125 4.60 3.28 -2.22
C SER A 125 3.42 2.42 -1.77
N LEU A 126 3.19 2.39 -0.46
CA LEU A 126 1.92 1.98 0.14
C LEU A 126 1.09 3.25 0.37
N VAL A 127 -0.10 3.31 -0.20
CA VAL A 127 -0.95 4.50 -0.19
C VAL A 127 -2.25 4.22 0.54
N LEU A 128 -2.59 5.07 1.50
CA LEU A 128 -3.84 5.03 2.27
C LEU A 128 -4.78 6.13 1.74
N ASP A 129 -5.97 5.76 1.31
CA ASP A 129 -6.97 6.69 0.81
C ASP A 129 -8.27 6.55 1.61
N GLY A 130 -8.39 7.34 2.67
CA GLY A 130 -9.54 7.34 3.59
C GLY A 130 -9.66 6.08 4.44
N VAL A 131 -8.58 5.30 4.57
CA VAL A 131 -8.58 4.04 5.30
C VAL A 131 -7.34 3.92 6.17
N GLY A 132 -7.54 3.70 7.47
CA GLY A 132 -6.48 3.32 8.37
C GLY A 132 -6.20 1.81 8.31
N ILE A 133 -4.96 1.42 8.48
CA ILE A 133 -4.58 0.04 8.79
C ILE A 133 -4.43 -0.11 10.32
N GLY A 134 -5.38 0.54 11.04
CA GLY A 134 -5.28 0.81 12.46
C GLY A 134 -5.70 -0.32 13.38
N SER A 135 -6.61 -1.16 12.98
CA SER A 135 -7.00 -2.33 13.80
C SER A 135 -6.05 -3.51 13.64
N ALA A 136 -5.10 -3.39 12.71
CA ALA A 136 -4.20 -4.45 12.36
C ALA A 136 -2.78 -4.12 12.83
N ASN A 137 -2.31 -4.85 13.81
CA ASN A 137 -0.91 -4.84 14.26
C ASN A 137 0.00 -5.47 13.19
N PHE A 138 -0.01 -4.93 11.95
CA PHE A 138 0.92 -5.36 10.93
C PHE A 138 2.29 -4.73 11.18
N PRO A 139 3.34 -5.49 11.49
CA PRO A 139 4.69 -4.97 11.38
C PRO A 139 4.94 -4.50 9.95
N LEU A 140 5.26 -3.22 9.80
CA LEU A 140 5.51 -2.57 8.51
C LEU A 140 7.01 -2.36 8.33
N SER A 141 7.57 -2.86 7.24
CA SER A 141 8.95 -2.57 6.83
C SER A 141 8.93 -1.56 5.69
N LEU A 142 9.58 -0.42 5.87
CA LEU A 142 9.70 0.64 4.88
C LEU A 142 11.13 0.74 4.36
N ASN A 143 11.27 0.88 3.04
CA ASN A 143 12.56 1.05 2.37
C ASN A 143 12.48 2.20 1.37
N GLY A 144 13.17 3.31 1.70
CA GLY A 144 13.37 4.40 0.76
C GLY A 144 12.26 5.47 0.73
N SER A 145 12.30 6.29 -0.30
CA SER A 145 11.46 7.48 -0.44
C SER A 145 10.15 7.25 -1.22
N GLY A 146 9.87 6.01 -1.61
CA GLY A 146 8.69 5.75 -2.43
C GLY A 146 8.85 6.14 -3.90
N ASN A 147 7.73 6.23 -4.62
CA ASN A 147 7.65 6.69 -6.00
C ASN A 147 6.64 7.84 -6.15
N THR A 148 6.60 8.44 -7.33
CA THR A 148 5.75 9.61 -7.64
C THR A 148 4.60 9.27 -8.59
N LEU A 149 4.23 8.00 -8.73
CA LEU A 149 3.22 7.56 -9.70
C LEU A 149 1.85 8.23 -9.47
N LEU A 150 1.46 8.41 -8.21
CA LEU A 150 0.17 9.02 -7.84
C LEU A 150 0.29 10.51 -7.46
N GLY A 151 1.39 11.18 -7.78
CA GLY A 151 1.55 12.60 -7.52
C GLY A 151 3.00 13.03 -7.30
N PRO A 152 3.25 14.34 -7.21
CA PRO A 152 4.61 14.89 -7.14
C PRO A 152 5.31 14.63 -5.80
N ILE A 153 4.56 14.28 -4.77
CA ILE A 153 5.10 13.96 -3.44
C ILE A 153 5.17 12.46 -3.29
N SER A 154 6.37 11.95 -3.07
CA SER A 154 6.64 10.53 -2.84
C SER A 154 6.64 10.18 -1.36
N GLY A 155 6.53 8.90 -1.07
CA GLY A 155 6.68 8.31 0.25
C GLY A 155 6.58 6.79 0.16
N ALA A 156 7.39 6.09 0.94
CA ALA A 156 7.21 4.64 1.07
C ALA A 156 5.86 4.32 1.74
N LEU A 157 5.37 5.24 2.59
CA LEU A 157 4.01 5.26 3.11
C LEU A 157 3.40 6.64 2.81
N VAL A 158 2.21 6.66 2.21
CA VAL A 158 1.52 7.89 1.82
C VAL A 158 0.11 7.90 2.38
N ASN A 159 -0.23 8.92 3.16
CA ASN A 159 -1.60 9.29 3.49
C ASN A 159 -2.12 10.22 2.38
N MET A 160 -2.87 9.67 1.43
CA MET A 160 -3.41 10.43 0.32
C MET A 160 -4.64 11.24 0.71
N ALA A 161 -5.52 10.66 1.52
CA ALA A 161 -6.71 11.34 2.02
C ALA A 161 -7.21 10.72 3.33
N GLY A 162 -7.94 11.54 4.10
CA GLY A 162 -8.57 11.12 5.36
C GLY A 162 -7.62 11.10 6.56
N ASN A 163 -8.23 10.85 7.72
CA ASN A 163 -7.48 10.64 8.97
C ASN A 163 -7.21 9.15 9.11
N ASN A 164 -5.96 8.76 8.85
CA ASN A 164 -5.58 7.35 8.82
C ASN A 164 -4.63 7.02 9.97
N THR A 165 -4.71 5.80 10.47
CA THR A 165 -3.83 5.29 11.54
C THR A 165 -3.08 4.05 11.08
N VAL A 166 -1.79 4.00 11.36
CA VAL A 166 -0.95 2.80 11.28
C VAL A 166 -0.62 2.38 12.70
N ALA A 167 -1.24 1.29 13.18
CA ALA A 167 -1.09 0.84 14.56
C ALA A 167 0.13 -0.06 14.78
N GLY A 168 0.58 -0.76 13.73
CA GLY A 168 1.71 -1.67 13.82
C GLY A 168 3.06 -0.94 13.96
N ALA A 169 4.05 -1.65 14.50
CA ALA A 169 5.42 -1.16 14.54
C ALA A 169 5.97 -0.97 13.12
N ILE A 170 6.79 0.05 12.93
CA ILE A 170 7.43 0.37 11.66
C ILE A 170 8.94 0.16 11.80
N ALA A 171 9.50 -0.69 10.94
CA ALA A 171 10.94 -0.86 10.80
C ALA A 171 11.43 -0.14 9.53
N LEU A 172 12.36 0.78 9.69
CA LEU A 172 13.05 1.41 8.56
C LEU A 172 14.16 0.47 8.10
N ALA A 173 14.03 -0.05 6.88
CA ALA A 173 15.06 -0.88 6.24
C ALA A 173 16.12 -0.04 5.48
N ALA A 174 15.82 1.24 5.27
CA ALA A 174 16.70 2.28 4.74
C ALA A 174 16.21 3.65 5.23
N ALA A 175 16.93 4.73 4.94
CA ALA A 175 16.40 6.08 5.10
C ALA A 175 15.08 6.20 4.32
N SER A 176 13.99 6.55 5.01
CA SER A 176 12.65 6.43 4.45
C SER A 176 11.86 7.72 4.55
N GLN A 177 10.94 7.90 3.60
CA GLN A 177 10.00 9.01 3.57
C GLN A 177 8.57 8.53 3.80
N ILE A 178 7.86 9.25 4.66
CA ILE A 178 6.43 9.09 4.89
C ILE A 178 5.75 10.42 4.55
N ALA A 179 4.64 10.37 3.82
CA ALA A 179 3.94 11.58 3.38
C ALA A 179 2.49 11.63 3.90
N SER A 180 2.04 12.83 4.34
CA SER A 180 0.64 13.17 4.57
C SER A 180 0.27 14.34 3.66
N LEU A 181 -0.55 14.08 2.62
CA LEU A 181 -0.59 14.98 1.47
C LEU A 181 -1.50 16.19 1.65
N LYS A 182 -2.70 16.00 2.21
CA LYS A 182 -3.75 17.03 2.16
C LYS A 182 -3.88 17.79 3.47
N PRO A 183 -3.95 19.13 3.44
CA PRO A 183 -4.31 19.94 4.60
C PRO A 183 -5.60 19.45 5.25
N GLY A 184 -5.63 19.46 6.59
CA GLY A 184 -6.78 19.00 7.39
C GLY A 184 -6.90 17.49 7.52
N ASN A 185 -6.06 16.70 6.84
CA ASN A 185 -5.95 15.27 7.04
C ASN A 185 -4.80 14.95 7.97
N LYS A 186 -4.90 13.85 8.73
CA LYS A 186 -3.87 13.43 9.67
C LYS A 186 -3.47 11.98 9.47
N LEU A 187 -2.16 11.72 9.51
CA LEU A 187 -1.60 10.38 9.61
C LEU A 187 -1.09 10.14 11.02
N THR A 188 -1.67 9.17 11.73
CA THR A 188 -1.20 8.74 13.05
C THR A 188 -0.38 7.45 12.91
N LEU A 189 0.87 7.49 13.34
CA LEU A 189 1.78 6.34 13.43
C LEU A 189 1.84 5.93 14.90
N ALA A 190 0.93 5.01 15.31
CA ALA A 190 0.77 4.67 16.72
C ALA A 190 1.80 3.66 17.23
N GLY A 191 2.40 2.87 16.34
CA GLY A 191 3.45 1.92 16.68
C GLY A 191 4.83 2.55 16.79
N ASN A 192 5.75 1.86 17.48
CA ASN A 192 7.15 2.30 17.55
C ASN A 192 7.78 2.28 16.15
N ILE A 193 8.63 3.26 15.87
CA ILE A 193 9.44 3.33 14.66
C ILE A 193 10.89 3.00 15.02
N THR A 194 11.44 1.97 14.39
CA THR A 194 12.82 1.51 14.60
C THR A 194 13.60 1.55 13.30
N GLY A 195 14.90 1.61 13.37
CA GLY A 195 15.79 1.65 12.20
C GLY A 195 17.09 2.34 12.56
N ALA A 196 17.98 1.63 13.24
CA ALA A 196 19.26 2.17 13.68
C ALA A 196 19.98 2.88 12.54
N THR A 197 20.38 4.12 12.74
CA THR A 197 21.08 5.00 11.81
C THR A 197 20.28 5.52 10.60
N PHE A 198 19.10 4.97 10.30
CA PHE A 198 18.29 5.45 9.18
C PHE A 198 17.49 6.70 9.53
N GLY A 199 17.50 7.70 8.64
CA GLY A 199 16.70 8.90 8.77
C GLY A 199 15.24 8.66 8.40
N LEU A 200 14.35 9.37 9.08
CA LEU A 200 12.93 9.47 8.76
C LEU A 200 12.61 10.87 8.27
N THR A 201 12.10 10.98 7.05
CA THR A 201 11.56 12.22 6.50
C THR A 201 10.05 12.18 6.50
N LEU A 202 9.41 13.17 7.12
CA LEU A 202 7.97 13.38 7.04
C LEU A 202 7.70 14.54 6.07
N TYR A 203 6.85 14.31 5.09
CA TYR A 203 6.58 15.27 4.03
C TYR A 203 5.07 15.51 3.86
N GLY A 204 4.70 16.73 3.49
CA GLY A 204 3.36 17.10 3.07
C GLY A 204 2.70 18.17 3.92
N ASP A 205 1.52 18.58 3.43
CA ASP A 205 0.71 19.65 4.01
C ASP A 205 -0.38 19.12 4.97
N GLY A 206 -0.56 17.81 5.01
CA GLY A 206 -1.35 17.11 6.03
C GLY A 206 -0.55 16.90 7.30
N ASP A 207 -1.26 16.78 8.41
CA ASP A 207 -0.65 16.57 9.72
C ASP A 207 -0.12 15.15 9.89
N ALA A 208 0.84 14.98 10.79
CA ALA A 208 1.37 13.68 11.19
C ALA A 208 1.54 13.63 12.71
N GLU A 209 1.31 12.46 13.29
CA GLU A 209 1.49 12.19 14.71
C GLU A 209 2.32 10.91 14.87
N LEU A 210 3.40 10.99 15.64
CA LEU A 210 4.19 9.84 16.07
C LEU A 210 3.77 9.49 17.50
N GLY A 211 2.83 8.56 17.63
CA GLY A 211 2.31 8.12 18.95
C GLY A 211 3.20 7.08 19.63
N GLY A 212 4.11 6.45 18.90
CA GLY A 212 5.08 5.50 19.42
C GLY A 212 6.49 6.09 19.55
N ALA A 213 7.40 5.34 20.19
CA ALA A 213 8.78 5.77 20.31
C ALA A 213 9.50 5.78 18.95
N LEU A 214 10.30 6.82 18.69
CA LEU A 214 11.20 6.90 17.55
C LEU A 214 12.59 6.42 17.96
N GLY A 215 12.94 5.19 17.54
CA GLY A 215 14.18 4.49 17.89
C GLY A 215 15.17 4.42 16.72
N THR A 216 15.43 5.57 16.06
CA THR A 216 16.38 5.62 14.93
C THR A 216 17.83 5.88 15.34
N THR A 217 18.13 5.91 16.64
CA THR A 217 19.44 6.16 17.26
C THR A 217 20.16 7.40 16.70
N SER A 218 20.99 7.29 15.66
CA SER A 218 21.68 8.42 15.02
C SER A 218 21.01 8.89 13.72
N GLY A 219 19.88 8.29 13.33
CA GLY A 219 19.10 8.72 12.18
C GLY A 219 18.41 10.06 12.42
N THR A 220 18.37 10.92 11.40
CA THR A 220 17.71 12.22 11.49
C THR A 220 16.20 12.10 11.36
N LEU A 221 15.45 12.94 12.10
CA LEU A 221 14.05 13.22 11.83
C LEU A 221 13.94 14.56 11.10
N THR A 222 13.37 14.57 9.91
CA THR A 222 13.21 15.77 9.11
C THR A 222 11.73 15.96 8.74
N LYS A 223 11.20 17.17 8.85
CA LYS A 223 9.83 17.54 8.44
C LYS A 223 9.88 18.58 7.33
N TYR A 224 9.18 18.31 6.23
CA TYR A 224 8.92 19.24 5.14
C TYR A 224 7.42 19.42 4.92
N GLY A 225 7.04 20.55 4.31
CA GLY A 225 5.64 20.92 4.05
C GLY A 225 5.01 21.61 5.25
N SER A 226 3.79 22.13 5.06
CA SER A 226 3.10 23.01 6.00
C SER A 226 2.34 22.29 7.12
N GLY A 227 2.09 20.98 6.98
CA GLY A 227 1.40 20.20 8.00
C GLY A 227 2.15 20.11 9.33
N THR A 228 1.42 19.94 10.42
CA THR A 228 1.96 19.85 11.78
C THR A 228 2.49 18.45 12.07
N LEU A 229 3.62 18.37 12.76
CA LEU A 229 4.12 17.11 13.34
C LEU A 229 3.92 17.17 14.87
N THR A 230 3.22 16.18 15.40
CA THR A 230 3.07 15.92 16.84
C THR A 230 3.90 14.70 17.23
N LEU A 231 4.61 14.80 18.36
CA LEU A 231 5.46 13.74 18.96
C LEU A 231 4.91 13.34 20.32
#